data_9776d8a3e8e5bc6ba6f75a5d5b8f44aa
#
_entry.id   9776d8a3e8e5bc6ba6f75a5d5b8f44aa
#
_cell.length_a   1.000
_cell.length_b   1.000
_cell.length_c   1.000
_cell.angle_alpha   90.00
_cell.angle_beta   90.00
_cell.angle_gamma   90.00
#
_symmetry.space_group_name_H-M   'P 1'
#
loop_
_entity.id
_entity.type
_entity.pdbx_description
1 polymer ?
#
loop_
_entity_poly.entity_id
_entity_poly.type
_entity_poly.pdbx_seq_one_letter_code
_entity_poly.pdbx_strand_id
1 'polypeptide(L)'
;MDYFYKLKFKVNVIVKPRNLNSRKTSKPFLCSDTYYALCNSRINSNADLDNLITQRKKNDLVYIQGHLVEKMKKRIDEIIPNSVNKLIIMESDTPQIAQELKTLLTIASAIYSNNLIGKEDHIFPLPLGLERQCYKSSGVLKDFRKPYINNVEKRPITFLVAWNDETNSNRSIYRGMFKKSDKSLVIDSRISPKVVHNLMRKTLFVPSPAGNGLDCHRTWEALYLGAIPVVLKEEFCGEQNWPVLVVNSWQDLIGKNTLELNKLYEEISLKYSEAIDFSNQILNKLVANDG
;
A
#
# COMPACT_ATOMS: atom_id res chain seq x y z
N MET A 1 -28.12 -6.34 23.46
CA MET A 1 -26.68 -6.09 23.64
C MET A 1 -25.89 -7.39 23.74
N ASP A 2 -26.14 -8.41 22.85
CA ASP A 2 -25.47 -9.74 22.98
C ASP A 2 -25.39 -10.48 21.62
N TYR A 3 -24.98 -9.77 20.56
CA TYR A 3 -24.88 -10.41 19.23
C TYR A 3 -23.46 -10.68 18.74
N PHE A 4 -22.41 -10.41 19.55
CA PHE A 4 -21.00 -10.53 19.14
C PHE A 4 -20.20 -11.64 19.82
N TYR A 5 -20.83 -12.53 20.57
CA TYR A 5 -20.11 -13.61 21.25
C TYR A 5 -20.04 -14.89 20.42
N LYS A 6 -18.81 -15.30 20.13
CA LYS A 6 -18.36 -16.63 19.64
C LYS A 6 -18.50 -16.93 18.15
N LEU A 7 -17.89 -16.15 17.30
CA LEU A 7 -17.44 -16.68 16.02
C LEU A 7 -16.07 -17.40 16.18
N LYS A 8 -16.10 -18.66 16.56
CA LYS A 8 -14.93 -19.55 16.47
C LYS A 8 -14.74 -19.94 15.00
N PHE A 9 -13.85 -19.25 14.29
CA PHE A 9 -13.49 -19.64 12.92
C PHE A 9 -12.40 -20.70 12.95
N LYS A 10 -12.73 -21.96 12.65
CA LYS A 10 -11.73 -22.95 12.21
C LYS A 10 -11.41 -22.65 10.74
N VAL A 11 -10.21 -22.18 10.44
CA VAL A 11 -9.76 -21.95 9.08
C VAL A 11 -8.66 -22.96 8.76
N ASN A 12 -9.01 -23.99 8.02
CA ASN A 12 -8.03 -24.81 7.33
C ASN A 12 -7.59 -24.03 6.07
N VAL A 13 -6.46 -23.33 6.15
CA VAL A 13 -5.87 -22.64 5.00
C VAL A 13 -5.09 -23.66 4.20
N ILE A 14 -5.72 -24.23 3.17
CA ILE A 14 -4.99 -25.02 2.15
C ILE A 14 -4.19 -24.01 1.32
N VAL A 15 -2.90 -23.91 1.58
CA VAL A 15 -1.96 -23.12 0.79
C VAL A 15 -1.62 -23.93 -0.46
N LYS A 16 -2.28 -23.62 -1.59
CA LYS A 16 -1.88 -24.17 -2.89
C LYS A 16 -0.52 -23.59 -3.31
N PRO A 17 0.35 -24.37 -3.98
CA PRO A 17 1.60 -23.86 -4.50
C PRO A 17 1.37 -22.63 -5.39
N ARG A 18 2.20 -21.63 -5.24
CA ARG A 18 2.08 -20.31 -5.90
C ARG A 18 3.05 -20.25 -7.06
N ASN A 19 2.57 -19.84 -8.22
CA ASN A 19 3.47 -19.39 -9.28
C ASN A 19 3.80 -17.91 -9.01
N LEU A 20 4.86 -17.67 -8.25
CA LEU A 20 5.30 -16.31 -7.87
C LEU A 20 5.77 -15.49 -9.07
N ASN A 21 6.08 -16.14 -10.19
CA ASN A 21 6.48 -15.47 -11.43
C ASN A 21 5.28 -14.96 -12.23
N SER A 22 4.04 -15.30 -11.82
CA SER A 22 2.85 -14.80 -12.49
C SER A 22 2.62 -13.32 -12.17
N ARG A 23 2.75 -12.46 -13.17
CA ARG A 23 2.54 -11.02 -13.13
C ARG A 23 1.27 -10.65 -13.89
N LYS A 24 0.14 -10.56 -13.20
CA LYS A 24 -1.14 -10.15 -13.78
C LYS A 24 -1.52 -8.77 -13.25
N THR A 25 -1.70 -7.82 -14.16
CA THR A 25 -2.14 -6.47 -13.77
C THR A 25 -3.41 -6.50 -12.94
N SER A 26 -3.46 -5.64 -11.92
CA SER A 26 -4.61 -5.47 -11.04
C SER A 26 -5.47 -4.25 -11.41
N LYS A 27 -5.25 -3.62 -12.59
CA LYS A 27 -6.04 -2.45 -13.01
C LYS A 27 -7.54 -2.65 -12.75
N PRO A 28 -8.23 -1.60 -12.28
CA PRO A 28 -7.80 -0.20 -12.07
C PRO A 28 -7.07 0.04 -10.73
N PHE A 29 -6.86 -0.99 -9.89
CA PHE A 29 -6.25 -0.86 -8.58
C PHE A 29 -4.74 -0.70 -8.68
N LEU A 30 -4.16 0.11 -7.77
CA LEU A 30 -2.71 0.18 -7.57
C LEU A 30 -2.20 -1.15 -6.99
N CYS A 31 -1.10 -1.64 -7.51
CA CYS A 31 -0.45 -2.87 -7.12
C CYS A 31 0.92 -2.94 -7.81
N SER A 32 1.89 -3.59 -7.20
CA SER A 32 3.20 -3.82 -7.81
C SER A 32 3.09 -4.42 -9.23
N ASP A 33 2.20 -5.39 -9.45
CA ASP A 33 1.99 -5.97 -10.78
C ASP A 33 1.33 -5.00 -11.79
N THR A 34 0.58 -3.99 -11.31
CA THR A 34 0.04 -2.93 -12.17
C THR A 34 1.14 -2.00 -12.65
N TYR A 35 2.04 -1.58 -11.76
CA TYR A 35 3.21 -0.78 -12.12
C TYR A 35 4.16 -1.55 -13.03
N TYR A 36 4.42 -2.81 -12.71
CA TYR A 36 5.22 -3.71 -13.53
C TYR A 36 4.71 -3.81 -14.98
N ALA A 37 3.39 -3.89 -15.16
CA ALA A 37 2.76 -4.00 -16.47
C ALA A 37 2.87 -2.72 -17.31
N LEU A 38 3.05 -1.54 -16.67
CA LEU A 38 3.25 -0.27 -17.37
C LEU A 38 4.67 -0.12 -17.92
N CYS A 39 5.65 -0.78 -17.30
CA CYS A 39 7.05 -0.58 -17.62
C CYS A 39 7.47 -1.32 -18.90
N ASN A 40 8.27 -0.68 -19.73
CA ASN A 40 8.84 -1.27 -20.93
C ASN A 40 10.15 -2.05 -20.62
N SER A 41 10.82 -1.74 -19.52
CA SER A 41 11.96 -2.50 -19.01
C SER A 41 11.74 -2.90 -17.55
N ARG A 42 12.23 -4.10 -17.15
CA ARG A 42 11.93 -4.70 -15.86
C ARG A 42 13.16 -5.42 -15.32
N ILE A 43 13.56 -5.03 -14.10
CA ILE A 43 14.76 -5.56 -13.44
C ILE A 43 14.32 -6.37 -12.22
N ASN A 44 14.24 -7.68 -12.38
CA ASN A 44 13.87 -8.65 -11.33
C ASN A 44 15.05 -9.56 -10.93
N SER A 45 16.14 -9.46 -11.66
CA SER A 45 17.35 -10.28 -11.48
C SER A 45 18.60 -9.52 -11.91
N ASN A 46 19.76 -10.05 -11.56
CA ASN A 46 21.05 -9.51 -12.05
C ASN A 46 21.15 -9.58 -13.59
N ALA A 47 20.63 -10.65 -14.20
CA ALA A 47 20.64 -10.78 -15.65
C ALA A 47 19.80 -9.67 -16.34
N ASP A 48 18.69 -9.24 -15.72
CA ASP A 48 17.92 -8.12 -16.26
C ASP A 48 18.70 -6.79 -16.17
N LEU A 49 19.47 -6.61 -15.08
CA LEU A 49 20.35 -5.45 -14.92
C LEU A 49 21.49 -5.48 -15.95
N ASP A 50 22.11 -6.63 -16.19
CA ASP A 50 23.11 -6.83 -17.24
C ASP A 50 22.54 -6.49 -18.62
N ASN A 51 21.31 -6.90 -18.89
CA ASN A 51 20.61 -6.59 -20.13
C ASN A 51 20.36 -5.08 -20.29
N LEU A 52 19.97 -4.37 -19.21
CA LEU A 52 19.78 -2.91 -19.26
C LEU A 52 21.10 -2.22 -19.63
N ILE A 53 22.21 -2.64 -19.03
CA ILE A 53 23.56 -2.08 -19.27
C ILE A 53 24.02 -2.33 -20.71
N THR A 54 23.85 -3.55 -21.21
CA THR A 54 24.36 -3.96 -22.52
C THR A 54 23.55 -3.42 -23.69
N GLN A 55 22.22 -3.27 -23.53
CA GLN A 55 21.34 -2.80 -24.61
C GLN A 55 21.55 -1.33 -24.99
N ARG A 56 22.12 -0.52 -24.12
CA ARG A 56 22.48 0.90 -24.35
C ARG A 56 21.40 1.72 -25.05
N LYS A 57 20.13 1.51 -24.67
CA LYS A 57 18.99 2.23 -25.27
C LYS A 57 18.28 3.09 -24.22
N LYS A 58 17.57 4.12 -24.68
CA LYS A 58 16.65 4.88 -23.81
C LYS A 58 15.44 4.02 -23.44
N ASN A 59 15.00 4.14 -22.21
CA ASN A 59 13.81 3.47 -21.67
C ASN A 59 12.89 4.49 -21.02
N ASP A 60 11.60 4.48 -21.38
CA ASP A 60 10.66 5.45 -20.84
C ASP A 60 10.34 5.14 -19.38
N LEU A 61 10.06 3.89 -19.07
CA LEU A 61 9.62 3.48 -17.76
C LEU A 61 10.30 2.15 -17.38
N VAL A 62 11.14 2.20 -16.34
CA VAL A 62 11.90 1.04 -15.85
C VAL A 62 11.40 0.64 -14.48
N TYR A 63 11.03 -0.63 -14.32
CA TYR A 63 10.71 -1.23 -13.03
C TYR A 63 11.93 -1.93 -12.43
N ILE A 64 12.19 -1.72 -11.14
CA ILE A 64 13.22 -2.45 -10.39
C ILE A 64 12.66 -2.95 -9.06
N GLN A 65 12.98 -4.18 -8.68
CA GLN A 65 12.71 -4.67 -7.33
C GLN A 65 13.67 -4.02 -6.32
N GLY A 66 13.14 -3.58 -5.17
CA GLY A 66 13.87 -2.80 -4.21
C GLY A 66 15.18 -3.44 -3.73
N HIS A 67 15.24 -4.78 -3.61
CA HIS A 67 16.46 -5.48 -3.21
C HIS A 67 17.61 -5.42 -4.26
N LEU A 68 17.33 -4.97 -5.48
CA LEU A 68 18.33 -4.80 -6.55
C LEU A 68 18.86 -3.37 -6.66
N VAL A 69 18.27 -2.41 -5.94
CA VAL A 69 18.64 -1.00 -6.00
C VAL A 69 20.11 -0.79 -5.65
N GLU A 70 20.60 -1.40 -4.57
CA GLU A 70 21.99 -1.27 -4.17
C GLU A 70 22.97 -1.86 -5.21
N LYS A 71 22.57 -2.91 -5.91
CA LYS A 71 23.38 -3.48 -7.01
C LYS A 71 23.39 -2.55 -8.21
N MET A 72 22.26 -1.91 -8.54
CA MET A 72 22.19 -0.91 -9.59
C MET A 72 23.10 0.30 -9.25
N LYS A 73 23.03 0.81 -8.03
CA LYS A 73 23.89 1.91 -7.55
C LYS A 73 25.39 1.60 -7.70
N LYS A 74 25.81 0.37 -7.36
CA LYS A 74 27.22 -0.06 -7.49
C LYS A 74 27.71 -0.15 -8.94
N ARG A 75 26.80 -0.22 -9.88
CA ARG A 75 27.11 -0.37 -11.32
C ARG A 75 26.61 0.83 -12.14
N ILE A 76 26.36 1.96 -11.47
CA ILE A 76 25.75 3.13 -12.09
C ILE A 76 26.59 3.69 -13.26
N ASP A 77 27.92 3.64 -13.13
CA ASP A 77 28.85 4.12 -14.16
C ASP A 77 28.85 3.26 -15.45
N GLU A 78 28.29 2.05 -15.39
CA GLU A 78 28.10 1.18 -16.54
C GLU A 78 26.82 1.52 -17.33
N ILE A 79 25.89 2.27 -16.72
CA ILE A 79 24.59 2.64 -17.30
C ILE A 79 24.71 3.99 -18.00
N ILE A 80 24.13 4.12 -19.17
CA ILE A 80 24.15 5.39 -19.93
C ILE A 80 23.44 6.49 -19.11
N PRO A 81 24.07 7.65 -18.87
CA PRO A 81 23.42 8.78 -18.22
C PRO A 81 22.11 9.19 -18.95
N ASN A 82 21.09 9.55 -18.17
CA ASN A 82 19.76 9.97 -18.71
C ASN A 82 19.13 8.96 -19.68
N SER A 83 19.43 7.66 -19.50
CA SER A 83 18.87 6.59 -20.35
C SER A 83 17.50 6.08 -19.89
N VAL A 84 17.05 6.50 -18.70
CA VAL A 84 15.75 6.15 -18.11
C VAL A 84 14.96 7.43 -17.93
N ASN A 85 13.71 7.51 -18.43
CA ASN A 85 12.85 8.64 -18.12
C ASN A 85 12.33 8.52 -16.68
N LYS A 86 11.64 7.44 -16.34
CA LYS A 86 11.14 7.22 -14.97
C LYS A 86 11.57 5.85 -14.45
N LEU A 87 12.14 5.82 -13.23
CA LEU A 87 12.52 4.61 -12.52
C LEU A 87 11.49 4.31 -11.42
N ILE A 88 10.88 3.14 -11.45
CA ILE A 88 9.91 2.67 -10.46
C ILE A 88 10.57 1.62 -9.56
N ILE A 89 10.73 1.93 -8.28
CA ILE A 89 11.28 1.04 -7.25
C ILE A 89 10.12 0.48 -6.42
N MET A 90 9.94 -0.83 -6.45
CA MET A 90 8.84 -1.52 -5.76
C MET A 90 9.29 -2.80 -5.06
N GLU A 91 8.40 -3.38 -4.28
CA GLU A 91 8.63 -4.64 -3.56
C GLU A 91 9.82 -4.56 -2.58
N SER A 92 9.96 -3.41 -1.91
CA SER A 92 10.88 -3.25 -0.78
C SER A 92 10.09 -3.09 0.51
N ASP A 93 10.30 -3.99 1.46
CA ASP A 93 9.85 -3.81 2.84
C ASP A 93 10.77 -2.83 3.59
N THR A 94 12.05 -2.75 3.19
CA THR A 94 12.99 -1.79 3.76
C THR A 94 12.68 -0.39 3.22
N PRO A 95 12.56 0.62 4.10
CA PRO A 95 12.41 2.00 3.69
C PRO A 95 13.52 2.45 2.74
N GLN A 96 13.13 3.21 1.71
CA GLN A 96 14.06 3.82 0.76
C GLN A 96 14.30 5.26 1.17
N ILE A 97 15.54 5.64 1.39
CA ILE A 97 15.90 7.01 1.80
C ILE A 97 16.11 7.85 0.54
N ALA A 98 15.32 8.92 0.38
CA ALA A 98 15.34 9.76 -0.83
C ALA A 98 16.78 10.29 -1.14
N GLN A 99 17.48 10.78 -0.11
CA GLN A 99 18.87 11.25 -0.27
C GLN A 99 19.82 10.17 -0.83
N GLU A 100 19.62 8.91 -0.43
CA GLU A 100 20.45 7.80 -0.91
C GLU A 100 20.11 7.37 -2.35
N LEU A 101 18.89 7.67 -2.81
CA LEU A 101 18.47 7.40 -4.18
C LEU A 101 18.95 8.47 -5.17
N LYS A 102 19.42 9.61 -4.70
CA LYS A 102 19.83 10.76 -5.52
C LYS A 102 20.86 10.41 -6.59
N THR A 103 21.78 9.49 -6.29
CA THR A 103 22.78 9.01 -7.27
C THR A 103 22.12 8.40 -8.51
N LEU A 104 20.93 7.80 -8.38
CA LEU A 104 20.21 7.22 -9.52
C LEU A 104 19.62 8.27 -10.47
N LEU A 105 19.57 9.55 -10.07
CA LEU A 105 19.17 10.65 -10.95
C LEU A 105 20.21 10.94 -12.06
N THR A 106 21.41 10.38 -11.98
CA THR A 106 22.37 10.43 -13.09
C THR A 106 21.91 9.61 -14.29
N ILE A 107 21.10 8.57 -14.07
CA ILE A 107 20.60 7.68 -15.11
C ILE A 107 19.10 7.85 -15.38
N ALA A 108 18.33 8.40 -14.42
CA ALA A 108 16.88 8.56 -14.49
C ALA A 108 16.47 10.02 -14.29
N SER A 109 15.49 10.51 -15.07
CA SER A 109 14.94 11.87 -14.92
C SER A 109 14.03 12.00 -13.69
N ALA A 110 13.34 10.92 -13.30
CA ALA A 110 12.55 10.88 -12.09
C ALA A 110 12.54 9.47 -11.48
N ILE A 111 12.39 9.41 -10.15
CA ILE A 111 12.34 8.15 -9.37
C ILE A 111 11.05 8.12 -8.58
N TYR A 112 10.36 6.99 -8.62
CA TYR A 112 9.15 6.71 -7.86
C TYR A 112 9.39 5.47 -6.99
N SER A 113 9.19 5.58 -5.67
CA SER A 113 9.49 4.48 -4.76
C SER A 113 8.40 4.27 -3.71
N ASN A 114 8.05 3.01 -3.45
CA ASN A 114 7.28 2.69 -2.23
C ASN A 114 8.19 2.80 -1.00
N ASN A 115 7.59 2.99 0.18
CA ASN A 115 8.29 3.14 1.46
C ASN A 115 9.38 4.21 1.45
N LEU A 116 9.14 5.34 0.76
CA LEU A 116 10.11 6.43 0.65
C LEU A 116 10.15 7.28 1.92
N ILE A 117 11.34 7.53 2.45
CA ILE A 117 11.57 8.45 3.58
C ILE A 117 12.38 9.65 3.09
N GLY A 118 11.98 10.84 3.55
CA GLY A 118 12.61 12.09 3.16
C GLY A 118 12.04 12.66 1.86
N LYS A 119 12.63 13.77 1.42
CA LYS A 119 12.24 14.51 0.22
C LYS A 119 13.49 14.89 -0.55
N GLU A 120 13.48 14.65 -1.84
CA GLU A 120 14.47 15.12 -2.82
C GLU A 120 13.74 15.49 -4.10
N ASP A 121 14.28 16.47 -4.82
CA ASP A 121 13.74 16.84 -6.12
C ASP A 121 13.81 15.66 -7.08
N HIS A 122 12.74 15.47 -7.86
CA HIS A 122 12.59 14.37 -8.81
C HIS A 122 12.52 12.96 -8.18
N ILE A 123 12.34 12.84 -6.85
CA ILE A 123 12.14 11.56 -6.15
C ILE A 123 10.81 11.61 -5.42
N PHE A 124 9.89 10.73 -5.78
CA PHE A 124 8.49 10.78 -5.36
C PHE A 124 8.07 9.49 -4.67
N PRO A 125 7.23 9.58 -3.62
CA PRO A 125 6.63 8.39 -3.03
C PRO A 125 5.62 7.77 -3.99
N LEU A 126 5.58 6.43 -4.00
CA LEU A 126 4.64 5.64 -4.78
C LEU A 126 3.83 4.73 -3.87
N PRO A 127 2.49 4.75 -3.98
CA PRO A 127 1.63 3.86 -3.20
C PRO A 127 1.96 2.39 -3.42
N LEU A 128 2.03 1.61 -2.34
CA LEU A 128 2.24 0.15 -2.42
C LEU A 128 1.07 -0.55 -3.13
N GLY A 129 -0.14 -0.10 -2.84
CA GLY A 129 -1.36 -0.66 -3.41
C GLY A 129 -1.75 -2.02 -2.83
N LEU A 130 -2.61 -2.73 -3.56
CA LEU A 130 -3.07 -4.06 -3.18
C LEU A 130 -1.95 -5.09 -3.29
N GLU A 131 -2.10 -6.19 -2.56
CA GLU A 131 -1.22 -7.35 -2.68
C GLU A 131 -1.32 -7.97 -4.09
N ARG A 132 -0.21 -8.51 -4.57
CA ARG A 132 -0.12 -9.18 -5.87
C ARG A 132 -1.08 -10.37 -5.95
N GLN A 133 -1.69 -10.56 -7.13
CA GLN A 133 -2.65 -11.65 -7.35
C GLN A 133 -2.06 -13.05 -7.19
N CYS A 134 -0.74 -13.21 -7.30
CA CYS A 134 -0.06 -14.49 -7.06
C CYS A 134 -0.15 -14.91 -5.58
N TYR A 135 -0.32 -13.98 -4.64
CA TYR A 135 -0.55 -14.24 -3.23
C TYR A 135 -2.05 -14.44 -2.96
N LYS A 136 -2.55 -15.64 -3.25
CA LYS A 136 -3.99 -15.97 -3.18
C LYS A 136 -4.66 -15.73 -1.82
N SER A 137 -3.88 -15.50 -0.79
CA SER A 137 -4.39 -15.22 0.55
C SER A 137 -4.86 -13.76 0.72
N SER A 138 -4.34 -12.82 -0.04
CA SER A 138 -4.62 -11.40 0.07
C SER A 138 -4.84 -10.68 -1.28
N GLY A 139 -4.26 -11.19 -2.37
CA GLY A 139 -4.41 -10.62 -3.71
C GLY A 139 -5.72 -11.01 -4.43
N VAL A 140 -6.88 -10.88 -3.78
CA VAL A 140 -8.18 -11.36 -4.30
C VAL A 140 -8.99 -10.22 -4.91
N LEU A 141 -8.67 -9.83 -6.15
CA LEU A 141 -9.29 -8.68 -6.84
C LEU A 141 -10.82 -8.67 -6.89
N LYS A 142 -11.47 -9.83 -6.97
CA LYS A 142 -12.94 -9.88 -7.02
C LYS A 142 -13.61 -9.26 -5.79
N ASP A 143 -12.91 -9.21 -4.66
CA ASP A 143 -13.44 -8.62 -3.45
C ASP A 143 -13.47 -7.08 -3.55
N PHE A 144 -12.54 -6.48 -4.31
CA PHE A 144 -12.44 -5.03 -4.48
C PHE A 144 -13.31 -4.48 -5.63
N ARG A 145 -13.75 -5.33 -6.55
CA ARG A 145 -14.61 -4.95 -7.68
C ARG A 145 -16.08 -4.74 -7.31
N LYS A 146 -16.49 -5.17 -6.11
CA LYS A 146 -17.86 -4.98 -5.65
C LYS A 146 -18.04 -3.55 -5.16
N PRO A 147 -19.13 -2.86 -5.55
CA PRO A 147 -19.40 -1.53 -5.05
C PRO A 147 -19.51 -1.55 -3.51
N TYR A 148 -19.10 -0.48 -2.89
CA TYR A 148 -19.27 -0.23 -1.48
C TYR A 148 -20.20 0.97 -1.27
N ILE A 149 -20.77 1.08 -0.08
CA ILE A 149 -21.71 2.14 0.24
C ILE A 149 -21.03 3.08 1.23
N ASN A 150 -20.89 4.34 0.84
CA ASN A 150 -20.44 5.42 1.71
C ASN A 150 -21.61 5.95 2.55
N ASN A 151 -22.05 5.16 3.52
CA ASN A 151 -23.11 5.53 4.44
C ASN A 151 -22.74 5.01 5.83
N VAL A 152 -22.65 5.92 6.80
CA VAL A 152 -22.28 5.65 8.21
C VAL A 152 -23.20 4.57 8.81
N GLU A 153 -24.52 4.67 8.59
CA GLU A 153 -25.50 3.74 9.16
C GLU A 153 -25.30 2.28 8.70
N LYS A 154 -24.70 2.09 7.53
CA LYS A 154 -24.40 0.77 6.97
C LYS A 154 -23.00 0.25 7.37
N ARG A 155 -22.28 1.00 8.21
CA ARG A 155 -20.93 0.70 8.70
C ARG A 155 -20.91 0.63 10.23
N PRO A 156 -21.46 -0.43 10.84
CA PRO A 156 -21.62 -0.55 12.30
C PRO A 156 -20.31 -0.74 13.06
N ILE A 157 -19.17 -0.95 12.38
CA ILE A 157 -17.87 -1.12 12.99
C ILE A 157 -17.13 0.20 12.91
N THR A 158 -16.81 0.81 14.06
CA THR A 158 -16.05 2.06 14.06
C THR A 158 -14.59 1.82 13.74
N PHE A 159 -13.90 0.93 14.47
CA PHE A 159 -12.52 0.56 14.22
C PHE A 159 -12.37 -0.93 13.98
N LEU A 160 -11.67 -1.33 12.91
CA LEU A 160 -11.29 -2.72 12.67
C LEU A 160 -9.78 -2.90 12.85
N VAL A 161 -9.39 -3.69 13.82
CA VAL A 161 -8.01 -4.08 14.10
C VAL A 161 -7.81 -5.54 13.70
N ALA A 162 -7.15 -5.76 12.56
CA ALA A 162 -6.99 -7.10 11.97
C ALA A 162 -5.62 -7.27 11.30
N TRP A 163 -4.54 -6.97 12.00
CA TRP A 163 -3.17 -7.12 11.50
C TRP A 163 -2.42 -8.26 12.19
N ASN A 164 -1.25 -8.65 11.64
CA ASN A 164 -0.30 -9.56 12.28
C ASN A 164 0.70 -8.75 13.12
N ASP A 165 0.86 -9.09 14.37
CA ASP A 165 1.78 -8.41 15.30
C ASP A 165 3.25 -8.77 15.07
N GLU A 166 3.53 -9.91 14.42
CA GLU A 166 4.89 -10.42 14.18
C GLU A 166 5.71 -9.53 13.21
N THR A 167 5.06 -8.71 12.39
CA THR A 167 5.73 -7.89 11.38
C THR A 167 6.28 -6.57 11.93
N ASN A 168 5.86 -6.14 13.12
CA ASN A 168 6.36 -4.94 13.80
C ASN A 168 6.00 -5.01 15.29
N SER A 169 6.97 -4.81 16.17
CA SER A 169 6.80 -4.91 17.63
C SER A 169 5.78 -3.92 18.22
N ASN A 170 5.64 -2.73 17.61
CA ASN A 170 4.66 -1.73 18.05
C ASN A 170 3.21 -2.18 17.84
N ARG A 171 2.96 -3.11 16.90
CA ARG A 171 1.60 -3.56 16.58
C ARG A 171 0.87 -4.21 17.73
N SER A 172 1.58 -4.96 18.58
CA SER A 172 0.99 -5.55 19.79
C SER A 172 0.58 -4.48 20.81
N ILE A 173 1.40 -3.43 20.95
CA ILE A 173 1.11 -2.28 21.82
C ILE A 173 -0.13 -1.54 21.30
N TYR A 174 -0.17 -1.23 20.01
CA TYR A 174 -1.31 -0.55 19.38
C TYR A 174 -2.59 -1.38 19.47
N ARG A 175 -2.51 -2.71 19.26
CA ARG A 175 -3.64 -3.62 19.47
C ARG A 175 -4.19 -3.51 20.89
N GLY A 176 -3.30 -3.45 21.88
CA GLY A 176 -3.67 -3.27 23.29
C GLY A 176 -4.43 -1.97 23.56
N MET A 177 -4.08 -0.88 22.87
CA MET A 177 -4.80 0.40 22.96
C MET A 177 -6.24 0.27 22.42
N PHE A 178 -6.39 -0.31 21.22
CA PHE A 178 -7.71 -0.51 20.63
C PHE A 178 -8.58 -1.50 21.39
N LYS A 179 -8.02 -2.52 22.04
CA LYS A 179 -8.78 -3.46 22.88
C LYS A 179 -9.48 -2.79 24.06
N LYS A 180 -8.96 -1.66 24.54
CA LYS A 180 -9.57 -0.90 25.63
C LYS A 180 -10.74 -0.03 25.19
N SER A 181 -10.96 0.10 23.88
CA SER A 181 -12.05 0.88 23.31
C SER A 181 -13.23 -0.02 22.97
N ASP A 182 -14.41 0.35 23.43
CA ASP A 182 -15.70 -0.30 23.13
C ASP A 182 -16.13 -0.11 21.65
N LYS A 183 -15.48 0.82 20.94
CA LYS A 183 -15.71 1.11 19.52
C LYS A 183 -14.90 0.20 18.58
N SER A 184 -14.06 -0.69 19.11
CA SER A 184 -13.13 -1.47 18.32
C SER A 184 -13.54 -2.93 18.17
N LEU A 185 -13.57 -3.41 16.93
CA LEU A 185 -13.56 -4.83 16.63
C LEU A 185 -12.11 -5.30 16.43
N VAL A 186 -11.58 -6.00 17.43
CA VAL A 186 -10.21 -6.52 17.41
C VAL A 186 -10.22 -8.01 17.08
N ILE A 187 -9.49 -8.38 16.05
CA ILE A 187 -9.34 -9.77 15.60
C ILE A 187 -8.01 -10.32 16.12
N ASP A 188 -8.08 -11.20 17.10
CA ASP A 188 -6.91 -11.80 17.77
C ASP A 188 -6.41 -13.08 17.10
N SER A 189 -7.16 -13.63 16.19
CA SER A 189 -6.82 -14.86 15.48
C SER A 189 -6.69 -14.62 13.98
N ARG A 190 -5.93 -15.47 13.30
CA ARG A 190 -5.84 -15.43 11.84
C ARG A 190 -7.18 -15.85 11.23
N ILE A 191 -7.78 -14.95 10.48
CA ILE A 191 -9.01 -15.19 9.71
C ILE A 191 -8.74 -15.07 8.20
N SER A 192 -9.65 -15.59 7.37
CA SER A 192 -9.46 -15.52 5.94
C SER A 192 -9.54 -14.08 5.42
N PRO A 193 -8.77 -13.70 4.38
CA PRO A 193 -8.82 -12.38 3.76
C PRO A 193 -10.23 -11.98 3.35
N LYS A 194 -11.02 -12.91 2.82
CA LYS A 194 -12.42 -12.64 2.46
C LYS A 194 -13.25 -12.15 3.64
N VAL A 195 -13.02 -12.70 4.84
CA VAL A 195 -13.72 -12.26 6.07
C VAL A 195 -13.25 -10.86 6.44
N VAL A 196 -11.93 -10.61 6.41
CA VAL A 196 -11.36 -9.28 6.68
C VAL A 196 -11.92 -8.23 5.72
N HIS A 197 -11.94 -8.52 4.42
CA HIS A 197 -12.49 -7.60 3.40
C HIS A 197 -13.99 -7.33 3.63
N ASN A 198 -14.77 -8.35 4.02
CA ASN A 198 -16.18 -8.15 4.36
C ASN A 198 -16.38 -7.30 5.62
N LEU A 199 -15.49 -7.42 6.61
CA LEU A 199 -15.49 -6.57 7.80
C LEU A 199 -15.10 -5.13 7.44
N MET A 200 -14.06 -4.92 6.62
CA MET A 200 -13.64 -3.59 6.16
C MET A 200 -14.78 -2.85 5.45
N ARG A 201 -15.61 -3.55 4.65
CA ARG A 201 -16.81 -2.95 4.01
C ARG A 201 -17.86 -2.44 4.99
N LYS A 202 -17.80 -2.87 6.24
CA LYS A 202 -18.73 -2.50 7.32
C LYS A 202 -18.04 -1.60 8.36
N THR A 203 -16.83 -1.14 8.07
CA THR A 203 -15.98 -0.40 9.02
C THR A 203 -15.85 1.05 8.58
N LEU A 204 -15.87 1.98 9.53
CA LEU A 204 -15.60 3.38 9.28
C LEU A 204 -14.09 3.61 9.10
N PHE A 205 -13.28 3.21 10.08
CA PHE A 205 -11.85 3.46 10.11
C PHE A 205 -11.05 2.17 10.26
N VAL A 206 -10.01 2.01 9.47
CA VAL A 206 -9.08 0.89 9.56
C VAL A 206 -7.69 1.42 9.95
N PRO A 207 -7.30 1.32 11.22
CA PRO A 207 -5.93 1.61 11.63
C PRO A 207 -4.96 0.71 10.87
N SER A 208 -3.95 1.33 10.28
CA SER A 208 -2.95 0.65 9.44
C SER A 208 -1.53 1.02 9.89
N PRO A 209 -1.09 0.52 11.07
CA PRO A 209 0.26 0.75 11.54
C PRO A 209 1.29 0.09 10.62
N ALA A 210 2.50 0.65 10.56
CA ALA A 210 3.63 0.08 9.84
C ALA A 210 3.81 -1.41 10.15
N GLY A 211 4.15 -2.18 9.12
CA GLY A 211 4.49 -3.60 9.22
C GLY A 211 5.98 -3.81 9.02
N ASN A 212 6.36 -4.69 8.09
CA ASN A 212 7.74 -4.78 7.62
C ASN A 212 8.17 -3.47 6.95
N GLY A 213 7.26 -2.86 6.16
CA GLY A 213 7.42 -1.54 5.59
C GLY A 213 6.48 -0.52 6.23
N LEU A 214 6.69 0.76 5.93
CA LEU A 214 5.86 1.87 6.40
C LEU A 214 4.49 1.84 5.74
N ASP A 215 4.45 1.75 4.40
CA ASP A 215 3.21 1.57 3.64
C ASP A 215 2.80 0.09 3.65
N CYS A 216 1.54 -0.16 3.93
CA CYS A 216 0.98 -1.49 4.07
C CYS A 216 -0.16 -1.72 3.07
N HIS A 217 -0.27 -2.93 2.54
CA HIS A 217 -1.41 -3.33 1.70
C HIS A 217 -2.77 -3.05 2.34
N ARG A 218 -2.88 -3.16 3.68
CA ARG A 218 -4.09 -2.88 4.44
C ARG A 218 -4.62 -1.45 4.24
N THR A 219 -3.74 -0.48 4.10
CA THR A 219 -4.10 0.92 3.79
C THR A 219 -4.93 0.98 2.51
N TRP A 220 -4.48 0.30 1.48
CA TRP A 220 -5.11 0.29 0.17
C TRP A 220 -6.33 -0.62 0.09
N GLU A 221 -6.29 -1.76 0.79
CA GLU A 221 -7.46 -2.64 0.96
C GLU A 221 -8.62 -1.89 1.63
N ALA A 222 -8.35 -1.16 2.72
CA ALA A 222 -9.35 -0.36 3.41
C ALA A 222 -9.96 0.69 2.48
N LEU A 223 -9.11 1.45 1.77
CA LEU A 223 -9.53 2.48 0.83
C LEU A 223 -10.47 1.92 -0.24
N TYR A 224 -10.06 0.87 -0.94
CA TYR A 224 -10.87 0.27 -2.01
C TYR A 224 -12.15 -0.44 -1.53
N LEU A 225 -12.28 -0.68 -0.23
CA LEU A 225 -13.48 -1.23 0.41
C LEU A 225 -14.32 -0.15 1.09
N GLY A 226 -13.95 1.13 0.91
CA GLY A 226 -14.71 2.28 1.39
C GLY A 226 -14.56 2.57 2.88
N ALA A 227 -13.61 1.94 3.57
CA ALA A 227 -13.20 2.34 4.90
C ALA A 227 -12.10 3.40 4.80
N ILE A 228 -12.01 4.29 5.78
CA ILE A 228 -10.93 5.27 5.86
C ILE A 228 -9.69 4.60 6.47
N PRO A 229 -8.60 4.45 5.72
CA PRO A 229 -7.33 4.01 6.29
C PRO A 229 -6.76 5.10 7.19
N VAL A 230 -6.26 4.71 8.36
CA VAL A 230 -5.64 5.63 9.32
C VAL A 230 -4.19 5.20 9.56
N VAL A 231 -3.28 6.15 9.46
CA VAL A 231 -1.84 5.94 9.67
C VAL A 231 -1.28 6.94 10.68
N LEU A 232 -0.22 6.58 11.38
CA LEU A 232 0.51 7.52 12.23
C LEU A 232 1.37 8.45 11.39
N LYS A 233 1.46 9.71 11.80
CA LYS A 233 2.28 10.72 11.12
C LYS A 233 3.74 10.32 11.00
N GLU A 234 4.29 9.70 12.03
CA GLU A 234 5.69 9.22 12.07
C GLU A 234 5.95 8.03 11.14
N GLU A 235 4.90 7.27 10.78
CA GLU A 235 4.95 6.14 9.87
C GLU A 235 4.50 6.52 8.44
N PHE A 236 4.02 7.73 8.22
CA PHE A 236 3.48 8.16 6.94
C PHE A 236 4.59 8.51 5.94
N CYS A 237 4.69 7.75 4.87
CA CYS A 237 5.67 7.90 3.79
C CYS A 237 5.06 8.35 2.45
N GLY A 238 3.86 8.93 2.48
CA GLY A 238 3.13 9.38 1.30
C GLY A 238 3.09 10.89 1.12
N GLU A 239 2.35 11.34 0.11
CA GLU A 239 2.05 12.76 -0.15
C GLU A 239 0.80 13.19 0.64
N GLN A 240 0.68 14.49 0.93
CA GLN A 240 -0.46 15.03 1.71
C GLN A 240 -1.83 14.80 1.05
N ASN A 241 -1.86 14.64 -0.28
CA ASN A 241 -3.07 14.40 -1.05
C ASN A 241 -3.45 12.92 -1.12
N TRP A 242 -2.66 12.01 -0.52
CA TRP A 242 -3.03 10.61 -0.46
C TRP A 242 -4.32 10.44 0.35
N PRO A 243 -5.21 9.54 -0.09
CA PRO A 243 -6.51 9.33 0.54
C PRO A 243 -6.40 8.50 1.83
N VAL A 244 -5.66 9.01 2.80
CA VAL A 244 -5.44 8.41 4.13
C VAL A 244 -5.64 9.46 5.21
N LEU A 245 -6.19 9.05 6.36
CA LEU A 245 -6.25 9.90 7.54
C LEU A 245 -4.94 9.76 8.32
N VAL A 246 -4.20 10.87 8.43
CA VAL A 246 -2.96 10.92 9.20
C VAL A 246 -3.26 11.46 10.59
N VAL A 247 -2.90 10.73 11.65
CA VAL A 247 -3.06 11.14 13.06
C VAL A 247 -1.70 11.21 13.75
N ASN A 248 -1.57 12.07 14.77
CA ASN A 248 -0.33 12.14 15.54
C ASN A 248 -0.20 10.95 16.51
N SER A 249 -1.35 10.47 17.04
CA SER A 249 -1.41 9.31 17.93
C SER A 249 -2.71 8.55 17.76
N TRP A 250 -2.72 7.26 18.13
CA TRP A 250 -3.96 6.48 18.15
C TRP A 250 -4.97 7.01 19.15
N GLN A 251 -4.51 7.66 20.24
CA GLN A 251 -5.37 8.29 21.25
C GLN A 251 -6.19 9.42 20.68
N ASP A 252 -5.65 10.20 19.73
CA ASP A 252 -6.38 11.30 19.05
C ASP A 252 -7.63 10.80 18.33
N LEU A 253 -7.59 9.54 17.87
CA LEU A 253 -8.71 8.90 17.19
C LEU A 253 -9.63 8.17 18.17
N ILE A 254 -9.07 7.33 19.06
CA ILE A 254 -9.83 6.51 20.03
C ILE A 254 -10.60 7.37 21.02
N GLY A 255 -10.03 8.53 21.41
CA GLY A 255 -10.63 9.47 22.35
C GLY A 255 -11.86 10.21 21.85
N LYS A 256 -12.10 10.25 20.52
CA LYS A 256 -13.28 10.87 19.94
C LYS A 256 -14.56 10.10 20.28
N ASN A 257 -15.66 10.83 20.51
CA ASN A 257 -16.96 10.20 20.68
C ASN A 257 -17.54 9.72 19.33
N THR A 258 -18.63 8.94 19.38
CA THR A 258 -19.23 8.34 18.17
C THR A 258 -19.71 9.40 17.18
N LEU A 259 -20.27 10.52 17.67
CA LEU A 259 -20.77 11.57 16.80
C LEU A 259 -19.63 12.25 16.03
N GLU A 260 -18.53 12.56 16.72
CA GLU A 260 -17.32 13.13 16.10
C GLU A 260 -16.72 12.19 15.05
N LEU A 261 -16.69 10.88 15.33
CA LEU A 261 -16.18 9.88 14.39
C LEU A 261 -17.07 9.73 13.17
N ASN A 262 -18.38 9.73 13.35
CA ASN A 262 -19.33 9.67 12.24
C ASN A 262 -19.20 10.89 11.33
N LYS A 263 -19.14 12.10 11.92
CA LYS A 263 -18.93 13.35 11.17
C LYS A 263 -17.59 13.34 10.43
N LEU A 264 -16.51 12.92 11.10
CA LEU A 264 -15.19 12.80 10.48
C LEU A 264 -15.21 11.82 9.30
N TYR A 265 -15.89 10.67 9.43
CA TYR A 265 -16.05 9.73 8.35
C TYR A 265 -16.79 10.35 7.16
N GLU A 266 -17.91 11.03 7.38
CA GLU A 266 -18.69 11.68 6.32
C GLU A 266 -17.87 12.73 5.58
N GLU A 267 -17.18 13.60 6.30
CA GLU A 267 -16.32 14.65 5.72
C GLU A 267 -15.19 14.06 4.85
N ILE A 268 -14.55 12.97 5.31
CA ILE A 268 -13.44 12.36 4.60
C ILE A 268 -13.94 11.46 3.47
N SER A 269 -15.02 10.71 3.67
CA SER A 269 -15.52 9.78 2.66
C SER A 269 -15.98 10.48 1.38
N LEU A 270 -16.40 11.75 1.46
CA LEU A 270 -16.68 12.59 0.30
C LEU A 270 -15.42 12.84 -0.54
N LYS A 271 -14.26 12.98 0.10
CA LYS A 271 -12.96 13.13 -0.61
C LYS A 271 -12.44 11.81 -1.20
N TYR A 272 -12.84 10.68 -0.60
CA TYR A 272 -12.35 9.34 -0.95
C TYR A 272 -13.33 8.53 -1.79
N SER A 273 -14.48 9.10 -2.17
CA SER A 273 -15.41 8.46 -3.13
C SER A 273 -14.75 8.12 -4.48
N GLU A 274 -13.56 8.66 -4.70
CA GLU A 274 -12.77 8.61 -5.93
C GLU A 274 -11.48 7.78 -5.80
N ALA A 275 -11.48 6.70 -4.98
CA ALA A 275 -10.29 5.86 -4.82
C ALA A 275 -9.73 5.32 -6.16
N ILE A 276 -10.62 5.05 -7.12
CA ILE A 276 -10.22 4.64 -8.48
C ILE A 276 -9.65 5.82 -9.25
N ASP A 277 -10.20 7.03 -9.09
CA ASP A 277 -9.68 8.23 -9.75
C ASP A 277 -8.31 8.61 -9.20
N PHE A 278 -8.09 8.48 -7.89
CA PHE A 278 -6.75 8.59 -7.33
C PHE A 278 -5.78 7.58 -7.97
N SER A 279 -6.20 6.32 -8.12
CA SER A 279 -5.39 5.30 -8.81
C SER A 279 -5.07 5.70 -10.25
N ASN A 280 -6.06 6.19 -10.99
CA ASN A 280 -5.88 6.66 -12.36
C ASN A 280 -4.94 7.87 -12.43
N GLN A 281 -5.03 8.82 -11.49
CA GLN A 281 -4.11 9.96 -11.40
C GLN A 281 -2.65 9.50 -11.23
N ILE A 282 -2.39 8.56 -10.29
CA ILE A 282 -1.06 7.98 -10.10
C ILE A 282 -0.56 7.30 -11.37
N LEU A 283 -1.38 6.44 -11.99
CA LEU A 283 -0.99 5.71 -13.20
C LEU A 283 -0.75 6.64 -14.39
N ASN A 284 -1.58 7.68 -14.56
CA ASN A 284 -1.41 8.69 -15.61
C ASN A 284 -0.13 9.51 -15.40
N LYS A 285 0.19 9.91 -14.15
CA LYS A 285 1.45 10.62 -13.83
C LYS A 285 2.68 9.80 -14.24
N LEU A 286 2.62 8.48 -14.09
CA LEU A 286 3.73 7.60 -14.46
C LEU A 286 3.92 7.51 -15.99
N VAL A 287 2.84 7.49 -16.78
CA VAL A 287 2.91 7.32 -18.24
C VAL A 287 2.93 8.64 -19.00
N ALA A 288 2.63 9.77 -18.36
CA ALA A 288 2.76 11.08 -18.97
C ALA A 288 4.22 11.32 -19.39
N ASN A 289 4.42 11.78 -20.62
CA ASN A 289 5.71 12.31 -21.02
C ASN A 289 5.84 13.70 -20.43
N ASP A 290 6.80 13.89 -19.55
CA ASP A 290 7.22 15.22 -19.14
C ASP A 290 7.94 15.83 -20.36
N GLY A 291 7.20 16.69 -21.12
CA GLY A 291 7.66 17.34 -22.34
C GLY A 291 8.87 18.24 -22.13
#